data_25a6ed7869a5ad754cd1dc421e67b726
#
_entry.id   25a6ed7869a5ad754cd1dc421e67b726
#
_cell.length_a   1.000
_cell.length_b   1.000
_cell.length_c   1.000
_cell.angle_alpha   90.00
_cell.angle_beta   90.00
_cell.angle_gamma   90.00
#
_symmetry.space_group_name_H-M   'P 1'
#
loop_
_entity.id
_entity.type
_entity.pdbx_description
1 polymer ?
#
loop_
_entity_poly.entity_id
_entity_poly.type
_entity_poly.pdbx_seq_one_letter_code
_entity_poly.pdbx_strand_id
1 'polypeptide(L)'
;VAMLDTADLPAIDFIKKKVGLKILPRLTDTESMRGALRQYQKTLKDEFGDLIMKDASSLTVVSEIDGEEVSEADLKKMAEDLPVVRIVDTLLRHAIIQGASDIHIEPMENEVLVRYRIDGILNDAMKLPKIASGTIVARIKVLSNLKLDQKRLPQDGRFKMEMDGQKVAFRVSMLPVFYGEKIVMRLLRENRTGFSLEGIGFHGSTLERIHRPTRATTGIILVTGPTGSGKSTTLYTVLDLLNTPEVNISTIEDPIEYQMARVNQTQVKPEIGFTFAAGLRSLMRQDPDVIMVGEIRDEETVSLAINAALTGHLVLATVHTNSAAGTIARLIDMGSEAFLLLSTLRVAIGQRLVRKLCDDKVSYILSKAEREDIAKYADLDKVLATLKEENVVADGATWNDISFYHPNENGISPDGYHGRMGIHEVLEMSPTIKDMVMNHKTSDELEIQARKEGMLTMLEDGIYKAAKGLTSVEEVLRVISE
;
A
#
# COMPACT_ATOMS: atom_id res chain seq x y z
N VAL A 1 -9.58 16.36 -28.88
CA VAL A 1 -9.47 16.35 -27.42
C VAL A 1 -9.98 15.00 -26.92
N ALA A 2 -9.20 14.32 -26.06
CA ALA A 2 -9.63 13.13 -25.35
C ALA A 2 -10.57 13.52 -24.21
N MET A 3 -11.69 12.84 -24.05
CA MET A 3 -12.72 13.15 -23.06
C MET A 3 -13.31 11.86 -22.51
N LEU A 4 -13.63 11.84 -21.22
CA LEU A 4 -14.32 10.71 -20.58
C LEU A 4 -15.79 10.63 -20.98
N ASP A 5 -16.38 11.77 -21.34
CA ASP A 5 -17.71 11.88 -21.91
C ASP A 5 -17.67 12.80 -23.12
N THR A 6 -17.96 12.26 -24.31
CA THR A 6 -18.00 13.02 -25.56
C THR A 6 -19.31 13.79 -25.77
N ALA A 7 -20.29 13.59 -24.88
CA ALA A 7 -21.56 14.32 -24.88
C ALA A 7 -21.54 15.56 -23.96
N ASP A 8 -20.45 15.82 -23.25
CA ASP A 8 -20.27 17.03 -22.41
C ASP A 8 -20.06 18.27 -23.30
N LEU A 9 -21.18 18.78 -23.86
CA LEU A 9 -21.19 19.97 -24.71
C LEU A 9 -20.64 21.22 -23.99
N PRO A 10 -20.95 21.49 -22.71
CA PRO A 10 -20.39 22.63 -21.98
C PRO A 10 -18.87 22.62 -21.97
N ALA A 11 -18.24 21.47 -21.69
CA ALA A 11 -16.79 21.33 -21.69
C ALA A 11 -16.18 21.55 -23.09
N ILE A 12 -16.82 21.01 -24.12
CA ILE A 12 -16.39 21.19 -25.53
C ILE A 12 -16.47 22.68 -25.93
N ASP A 13 -17.55 23.37 -25.58
CA ASP A 13 -17.72 24.80 -25.89
C ASP A 13 -16.74 25.68 -25.12
N PHE A 14 -16.46 25.34 -23.87
CA PHE A 14 -15.43 26.00 -23.05
C PHE A 14 -14.05 25.88 -23.70
N ILE A 15 -13.63 24.66 -24.05
CA ILE A 15 -12.34 24.40 -24.69
C ILE A 15 -12.26 25.12 -26.04
N LYS A 16 -13.32 25.05 -26.86
CA LYS A 16 -13.40 25.73 -28.17
C LYS A 16 -13.23 27.25 -28.06
N LYS A 17 -13.88 27.88 -27.06
CA LYS A 17 -13.74 29.32 -26.79
C LYS A 17 -12.32 29.68 -26.36
N LYS A 18 -11.66 28.83 -25.54
CA LYS A 18 -10.34 29.09 -25.01
C LYS A 18 -9.21 28.91 -26.04
N VAL A 19 -9.35 27.93 -26.94
CA VAL A 19 -8.30 27.56 -27.91
C VAL A 19 -8.54 28.15 -29.31
N GLY A 20 -9.77 28.55 -29.64
CA GLY A 20 -10.13 29.11 -30.95
C GLY A 20 -10.10 28.11 -32.10
N LEU A 21 -10.01 26.81 -31.83
CA LEU A 21 -9.92 25.75 -32.82
C LEU A 21 -11.19 24.89 -32.85
N LYS A 22 -11.42 24.20 -33.97
CA LYS A 22 -12.47 23.19 -34.06
C LYS A 22 -12.11 21.99 -33.18
N ILE A 23 -12.92 21.69 -32.18
CA ILE A 23 -12.74 20.56 -31.28
C ILE A 23 -13.36 19.31 -31.89
N LEU A 24 -12.58 18.25 -31.97
CA LEU A 24 -13.01 16.89 -32.29
C LEU A 24 -12.89 16.05 -31.01
N PRO A 25 -14.00 15.78 -30.30
CA PRO A 25 -13.98 14.96 -29.11
C PRO A 25 -13.69 13.49 -29.47
N ARG A 26 -12.88 12.83 -28.65
CA ARG A 26 -12.58 11.40 -28.74
C ARG A 26 -12.82 10.78 -27.38
N LEU A 27 -13.66 9.77 -27.35
CA LEU A 27 -13.88 9.00 -26.12
C LEU A 27 -12.59 8.31 -25.68
N THR A 28 -12.28 8.41 -24.43
CA THR A 28 -11.16 7.72 -23.79
C THR A 28 -11.57 7.22 -22.41
N ASP A 29 -10.84 6.29 -21.88
CA ASP A 29 -10.99 5.86 -20.49
C ASP A 29 -10.08 6.66 -19.54
N THR A 30 -10.32 6.50 -18.25
CA THR A 30 -9.58 7.21 -17.18
C THR A 30 -8.09 6.83 -17.16
N GLU A 31 -7.76 5.60 -17.54
CA GLU A 31 -6.39 5.08 -17.51
C GLU A 31 -5.57 5.65 -18.68
N SER A 32 -6.11 5.62 -19.89
CA SER A 32 -5.50 6.24 -21.06
C SER A 32 -5.32 7.76 -20.90
N MET A 33 -6.29 8.44 -20.27
CA MET A 33 -6.16 9.87 -19.97
C MET A 33 -5.05 10.13 -18.96
N ARG A 34 -4.94 9.33 -17.93
CA ARG A 34 -3.83 9.40 -16.97
C ARG A 34 -2.48 9.10 -17.65
N GLY A 35 -2.42 8.12 -18.55
CA GLY A 35 -1.23 7.81 -19.34
C GLY A 35 -0.78 8.99 -20.20
N ALA A 36 -1.72 9.65 -20.92
CA ALA A 36 -1.41 10.84 -21.68
C ALA A 36 -0.93 12.00 -20.80
N LEU A 37 -1.61 12.26 -19.69
CA LEU A 37 -1.19 13.30 -18.73
C LEU A 37 0.21 13.05 -18.15
N ARG A 38 0.63 11.79 -17.98
CA ARG A 38 2.00 11.46 -17.54
C ARG A 38 3.08 11.82 -18.57
N GLN A 39 2.79 11.75 -19.88
CA GLN A 39 3.74 12.20 -20.88
C GLN A 39 4.01 13.73 -20.79
N TYR A 40 3.00 14.50 -20.38
CA TYR A 40 3.18 15.90 -20.02
C TYR A 40 3.97 16.08 -18.72
N GLN A 41 3.98 15.10 -17.83
CA GLN A 41 4.68 15.18 -16.54
C GLN A 41 6.20 15.11 -16.65
N LYS A 42 6.78 14.53 -17.71
CA LYS A 42 8.24 14.65 -17.96
C LYS A 42 8.66 16.11 -18.12
N THR A 43 7.87 16.88 -18.84
CA THR A 43 8.06 18.33 -19.03
C THR A 43 7.76 19.11 -17.74
N LEU A 44 6.73 18.66 -16.98
CA LEU A 44 6.39 19.26 -15.68
C LEU A 44 7.48 19.02 -14.62
N LYS A 45 8.18 17.88 -14.64
CA LYS A 45 9.30 17.61 -13.71
C LYS A 45 10.42 18.63 -13.92
N ASP A 46 10.72 18.98 -15.16
CA ASP A 46 11.74 19.96 -15.49
C ASP A 46 11.27 21.38 -15.13
N GLU A 47 10.01 21.74 -15.44
CA GLU A 47 9.43 23.04 -15.07
C GLU A 47 9.29 23.21 -13.55
N PHE A 48 8.86 22.17 -12.82
CA PHE A 48 8.79 22.20 -11.36
C PHE A 48 10.19 22.27 -10.73
N GLY A 49 11.18 21.56 -11.28
CA GLY A 49 12.57 21.64 -10.85
C GLY A 49 13.12 23.06 -10.99
N ASP A 50 12.91 23.69 -12.14
CA ASP A 50 13.36 25.05 -12.43
C ASP A 50 12.68 26.10 -11.53
N LEU A 51 11.37 25.96 -11.28
CA LEU A 51 10.63 26.85 -10.36
C LEU A 51 11.17 26.73 -8.93
N ILE A 52 11.36 25.53 -8.44
CA ILE A 52 11.89 25.29 -7.08
C ILE A 52 13.33 25.79 -6.96
N MET A 53 14.18 25.53 -7.97
CA MET A 53 15.56 26.01 -7.96
C MET A 53 15.64 27.54 -7.99
N LYS A 54 14.75 28.19 -8.76
CA LYS A 54 14.66 29.66 -8.80
C LYS A 54 14.22 30.24 -7.47
N ASP A 55 13.19 29.67 -6.84
CA ASP A 55 12.72 30.09 -5.52
C ASP A 55 13.76 29.78 -4.44
N ALA A 56 14.44 28.61 -4.50
CA ALA A 56 15.52 28.28 -3.57
C ALA A 56 16.73 29.19 -3.67
N SER A 57 17.08 29.67 -4.89
CA SER A 57 18.16 30.63 -5.08
C SER A 57 17.81 32.05 -4.60
N SER A 58 16.54 32.36 -4.42
CA SER A 58 16.05 33.63 -3.87
C SER A 58 16.00 33.67 -2.34
N LEU A 59 16.22 32.53 -1.66
CA LEU A 59 16.28 32.49 -0.20
C LEU A 59 17.48 33.26 0.32
N THR A 60 17.22 34.22 1.18
CA THR A 60 18.28 35.01 1.82
C THR A 60 18.97 34.17 2.87
N VAL A 61 20.31 34.15 2.85
CA VAL A 61 21.09 33.49 3.90
C VAL A 61 20.89 34.26 5.18
N VAL A 62 20.11 33.69 6.11
CA VAL A 62 20.29 34.07 7.51
C VAL A 62 21.52 33.27 7.95
N SER A 63 22.69 33.86 7.80
CA SER A 63 23.92 33.33 8.36
C SER A 63 23.68 33.01 9.83
N GLU A 64 24.11 31.83 10.26
CA GLU A 64 24.38 31.55 11.67
C GLU A 64 25.39 32.62 12.11
N ILE A 65 24.89 33.76 12.58
CA ILE A 65 25.70 34.75 13.28
C ILE A 65 26.01 34.07 14.60
N ASP A 66 27.30 33.75 14.76
CA ASP A 66 27.96 33.29 15.97
C ASP A 66 27.04 33.09 17.20
N GLY A 67 26.57 31.87 17.41
CA GLY A 67 26.16 31.39 18.73
C GLY A 67 24.81 31.88 19.28
N GLU A 68 24.08 32.74 18.62
CA GLU A 68 22.74 33.15 19.06
C GLU A 68 21.67 32.20 18.54
N GLU A 69 20.87 31.63 19.45
CA GLU A 69 19.70 30.81 19.12
C GLU A 69 18.67 31.70 18.40
N VAL A 70 18.39 31.38 17.14
CA VAL A 70 17.32 32.05 16.35
C VAL A 70 16.01 31.91 17.10
N SER A 71 15.31 33.02 17.36
CA SER A 71 14.07 33.00 18.15
C SER A 71 12.98 32.19 17.42
N GLU A 72 12.05 31.60 18.19
CA GLU A 72 10.89 30.87 17.63
C GLU A 72 10.06 31.76 16.68
N ALA A 73 9.97 33.05 16.98
CA ALA A 73 9.30 34.05 16.14
C ALA A 73 9.97 34.23 14.78
N ASP A 74 11.30 34.24 14.75
CA ASP A 74 12.06 34.38 13.50
C ASP A 74 11.98 33.09 12.67
N LEU A 75 12.04 31.91 13.32
CA LEU A 75 11.86 30.62 12.64
C LEU A 75 10.45 30.51 12.03
N LYS A 76 9.44 31.00 12.71
CA LYS A 76 8.07 31.03 12.19
C LYS A 76 7.93 31.99 11.01
N LYS A 77 8.55 33.15 11.06
CA LYS A 77 8.57 34.12 9.98
C LYS A 77 9.27 33.57 8.74
N MET A 78 10.40 32.87 8.92
CA MET A 78 11.09 32.17 7.83
C MET A 78 10.25 31.05 7.21
N ALA A 79 9.47 30.33 8.02
CA ALA A 79 8.58 29.27 7.55
C ALA A 79 7.37 29.79 6.75
N GLU A 80 6.99 31.06 6.94
CA GLU A 80 5.87 31.73 6.26
C GLU A 80 6.34 32.55 5.04
N ASP A 81 7.64 32.58 4.74
CA ASP A 81 8.17 33.27 3.59
C ASP A 81 7.68 32.66 2.27
N LEU A 82 7.23 33.51 1.34
CA LEU A 82 6.56 33.08 0.10
C LEU A 82 7.37 32.08 -0.75
N PRO A 83 8.69 32.23 -0.94
CA PRO A 83 9.49 31.23 -1.66
C PRO A 83 9.47 29.86 -0.99
N VAL A 84 9.59 29.79 0.33
CA VAL A 84 9.60 28.54 1.10
C VAL A 84 8.25 27.83 1.02
N VAL A 85 7.17 28.60 1.17
CA VAL A 85 5.79 28.08 1.03
C VAL A 85 5.62 27.45 -0.35
N ARG A 86 6.04 28.15 -1.41
CA ARG A 86 5.95 27.64 -2.80
C ARG A 86 6.80 26.40 -3.02
N ILE A 87 8.03 26.36 -2.50
CA ILE A 87 8.88 25.17 -2.61
C ILE A 87 8.19 23.96 -1.99
N VAL A 88 7.75 24.07 -0.73
CA VAL A 88 7.11 22.95 -0.02
C VAL A 88 5.80 22.53 -0.69
N ASP A 89 4.93 23.47 -1.03
CA ASP A 89 3.65 23.17 -1.71
C ASP A 89 3.88 22.48 -3.07
N THR A 90 4.90 22.92 -3.82
CA THR A 90 5.25 22.31 -5.11
C THR A 90 5.80 20.89 -4.92
N LEU A 91 6.67 20.67 -3.90
CA LEU A 91 7.17 19.34 -3.57
C LEU A 91 6.04 18.37 -3.21
N LEU A 92 5.11 18.82 -2.38
CA LEU A 92 3.96 18.02 -1.95
C LEU A 92 3.01 17.72 -3.13
N ARG A 93 2.72 18.73 -3.95
CA ARG A 93 1.89 18.58 -5.16
C ARG A 93 2.52 17.59 -6.13
N HIS A 94 3.80 17.74 -6.41
CA HIS A 94 4.53 16.86 -7.32
C HIS A 94 4.52 15.40 -6.82
N ALA A 95 4.75 15.18 -5.51
CA ALA A 95 4.67 13.85 -4.92
C ALA A 95 3.26 13.22 -5.05
N ILE A 96 2.20 14.01 -4.86
CA ILE A 96 0.81 13.56 -5.05
C ILE A 96 0.56 13.15 -6.51
N ILE A 97 0.97 13.96 -7.47
CA ILE A 97 0.83 13.71 -8.91
C ILE A 97 1.59 12.44 -9.31
N GLN A 98 2.83 12.27 -8.83
CA GLN A 98 3.66 11.08 -9.09
C GLN A 98 3.17 9.80 -8.39
N GLY A 99 2.13 9.88 -7.58
CA GLY A 99 1.61 8.72 -6.88
C GLY A 99 2.50 8.23 -5.74
N ALA A 100 3.38 9.10 -5.22
CA ALA A 100 4.27 8.73 -4.13
C ALA A 100 3.51 8.26 -2.88
N SER A 101 4.06 7.27 -2.21
CA SER A 101 3.60 6.82 -0.88
C SER A 101 4.32 7.57 0.24
N ASP A 102 5.61 7.88 0.05
CA ASP A 102 6.42 8.56 1.03
C ASP A 102 7.32 9.61 0.35
N ILE A 103 7.57 10.73 1.04
CA ILE A 103 8.52 11.78 0.67
C ILE A 103 9.63 11.77 1.70
N HIS A 104 10.87 11.68 1.24
CA HIS A 104 12.07 11.80 2.07
C HIS A 104 12.77 13.11 1.73
N ILE A 105 13.07 13.93 2.74
CA ILE A 105 13.88 15.14 2.63
C ILE A 105 15.10 14.91 3.50
N GLU A 106 16.25 14.78 2.87
CA GLU A 106 17.49 14.32 3.49
C GLU A 106 18.58 15.37 3.35
N PRO A 107 19.00 16.00 4.47
CA PRO A 107 20.11 16.94 4.44
C PRO A 107 21.42 16.17 4.23
N MET A 108 22.16 16.56 3.20
CA MET A 108 23.51 16.08 2.90
C MET A 108 24.54 17.17 3.22
N GLU A 109 25.80 16.88 2.97
CA GLU A 109 26.89 17.84 3.22
C GLU A 109 26.70 19.16 2.48
N ASN A 110 26.44 19.11 1.17
CA ASN A 110 26.39 20.28 0.28
C ASN A 110 25.02 20.56 -0.32
N GLU A 111 24.05 19.67 -0.15
CA GLU A 111 22.73 19.75 -0.76
C GLU A 111 21.64 19.13 0.15
N VAL A 112 20.39 19.31 -0.22
CA VAL A 112 19.25 18.58 0.34
C VAL A 112 18.72 17.65 -0.73
N LEU A 113 18.76 16.34 -0.50
CA LEU A 113 18.23 15.35 -1.41
C LEU A 113 16.76 15.10 -1.09
N VAL A 114 15.89 15.25 -2.08
CA VAL A 114 14.47 14.88 -1.99
C VAL A 114 14.25 13.61 -2.78
N ARG A 115 13.70 12.59 -2.12
CA ARG A 115 13.35 11.31 -2.75
C ARG A 115 11.88 10.99 -2.53
N TYR A 116 11.28 10.36 -3.54
CA TYR A 116 9.92 9.84 -3.44
C TYR A 116 9.94 8.33 -3.47
N ARG A 117 9.12 7.70 -2.63
CA ARG A 117 8.84 6.29 -2.74
C ARG A 117 7.61 6.12 -3.65
N ILE A 118 7.83 5.57 -4.84
CA ILE A 118 6.79 5.30 -5.83
C ILE A 118 6.75 3.79 -6.04
N ASP A 119 5.58 3.19 -5.93
CA ASP A 119 5.37 1.73 -6.06
C ASP A 119 6.34 0.86 -5.23
N GLY A 120 6.73 1.36 -4.05
CA GLY A 120 7.62 0.69 -3.10
C GLY A 120 9.09 1.04 -3.26
N ILE A 121 9.51 1.64 -4.39
CA ILE A 121 10.90 1.97 -4.71
C ILE A 121 11.19 3.45 -4.43
N LEU A 122 12.33 3.74 -3.80
CA LEU A 122 12.82 5.11 -3.61
C LEU A 122 13.50 5.61 -4.88
N ASN A 123 13.06 6.78 -5.36
CA ASN A 123 13.59 7.46 -6.53
C ASN A 123 14.06 8.85 -6.14
N ASP A 124 15.21 9.29 -6.64
CA ASP A 124 15.67 10.65 -6.51
C ASP A 124 14.73 11.58 -7.29
N ALA A 125 14.09 12.50 -6.59
CA ALA A 125 13.15 13.43 -7.20
C ALA A 125 13.86 14.74 -7.60
N MET A 126 14.61 15.33 -6.68
CA MET A 126 15.36 16.55 -6.91
C MET A 126 16.43 16.80 -5.84
N LYS A 127 17.34 17.71 -6.17
CA LYS A 127 18.37 18.23 -5.27
C LYS A 127 18.14 19.71 -5.06
N LEU A 128 18.21 20.17 -3.81
CA LEU A 128 18.03 21.56 -3.44
C LEU A 128 19.33 22.11 -2.81
N PRO A 129 19.58 23.40 -2.92
CA PRO A 129 20.73 24.02 -2.23
C PRO A 129 20.65 23.80 -0.71
N LYS A 130 21.79 23.61 -0.07
CA LYS A 130 21.91 23.40 1.39
C LYS A 130 21.18 24.48 2.21
N ILE A 131 21.23 25.74 1.71
CA ILE A 131 20.60 26.90 2.34
C ILE A 131 19.08 26.71 2.55
N ALA A 132 18.41 25.94 1.70
CA ALA A 132 16.96 25.69 1.81
C ALA A 132 16.60 24.70 2.94
N SER A 133 17.58 23.98 3.52
CA SER A 133 17.34 22.93 4.51
C SER A 133 16.55 23.44 5.72
N GLY A 134 17.07 24.44 6.41
CA GLY A 134 16.45 24.94 7.65
C GLY A 134 15.06 25.54 7.45
N THR A 135 14.88 26.25 6.34
CA THR A 135 13.59 26.88 6.02
C THR A 135 12.50 25.86 5.63
N ILE A 136 12.86 24.82 4.87
CA ILE A 136 11.94 23.71 4.53
C ILE A 136 11.56 22.94 5.80
N VAL A 137 12.53 22.63 6.67
CA VAL A 137 12.26 21.97 7.97
C VAL A 137 11.30 22.82 8.81
N ALA A 138 11.56 24.12 8.95
CA ALA A 138 10.69 25.03 9.71
C ALA A 138 9.27 25.07 9.13
N ARG A 139 9.11 25.14 7.80
CA ARG A 139 7.79 25.13 7.14
C ARG A 139 7.02 23.83 7.43
N ILE A 140 7.67 22.68 7.32
CA ILE A 140 7.02 21.40 7.59
C ILE A 140 6.68 21.24 9.08
N LYS A 141 7.53 21.75 9.99
CA LYS A 141 7.21 21.81 11.42
C LYS A 141 5.95 22.64 11.70
N VAL A 142 5.84 23.83 11.08
CA VAL A 142 4.64 24.68 11.21
C VAL A 142 3.40 23.95 10.69
N LEU A 143 3.45 23.35 9.50
CA LEU A 143 2.34 22.59 8.93
C LEU A 143 1.90 21.42 9.83
N SER A 144 2.85 20.77 10.50
CA SER A 144 2.62 19.58 11.32
C SER A 144 2.39 19.88 12.80
N ASN A 145 2.38 21.16 13.19
CA ASN A 145 2.29 21.64 14.57
C ASN A 145 3.37 21.06 15.50
N LEU A 146 4.63 21.00 14.97
CA LEU A 146 5.82 20.55 15.69
C LEU A 146 6.58 21.74 16.29
N LYS A 147 7.41 21.47 17.31
CA LYS A 147 8.21 22.49 17.97
C LYS A 147 9.36 22.95 17.09
N LEU A 148 9.44 24.24 16.81
CA LEU A 148 10.48 24.85 15.95
C LEU A 148 11.86 24.87 16.59
N ASP A 149 11.91 25.14 17.89
CA ASP A 149 13.11 25.24 18.71
C ASP A 149 13.79 23.89 18.99
N GLN A 150 13.03 22.81 18.93
CA GLN A 150 13.51 21.47 19.24
C GLN A 150 14.15 20.81 18.01
N LYS A 151 15.50 20.91 17.91
CA LYS A 151 16.28 20.36 16.80
C LYS A 151 17.03 19.05 17.14
N ARG A 152 17.05 18.65 18.42
CA ARG A 152 17.89 17.55 18.92
C ARG A 152 17.14 16.26 19.23
N LEU A 153 15.83 16.27 19.19
CA LEU A 153 14.98 15.12 19.49
C LEU A 153 14.07 14.79 18.31
N PRO A 154 13.75 13.49 18.12
CA PRO A 154 12.74 13.09 17.14
C PRO A 154 11.39 13.77 17.44
N GLN A 155 10.66 14.08 16.39
CA GLN A 155 9.31 14.63 16.49
C GLN A 155 8.40 13.98 15.44
N ASP A 156 7.19 13.64 15.84
CA ASP A 156 6.16 13.10 14.96
C ASP A 156 4.95 14.03 14.92
N GLY A 157 4.38 14.20 13.74
CA GLY A 157 3.23 15.08 13.53
C GLY A 157 2.37 14.65 12.35
N ARG A 158 1.33 15.43 12.12
CA ARG A 158 0.43 15.21 10.98
C ARG A 158 -0.20 16.51 10.54
N PHE A 159 -0.49 16.62 9.25
CA PHE A 159 -1.28 17.70 8.68
C PHE A 159 -2.12 17.18 7.52
N LYS A 160 -3.12 17.98 7.11
CA LYS A 160 -3.95 17.71 5.94
C LYS A 160 -3.86 18.87 4.97
N MET A 161 -3.86 18.55 3.69
CA MET A 161 -3.95 19.53 2.61
C MET A 161 -5.06 19.10 1.65
N GLU A 162 -5.71 20.11 1.06
CA GLU A 162 -6.62 19.91 -0.06
C GLU A 162 -5.94 20.42 -1.33
N MET A 163 -5.76 19.54 -2.30
CA MET A 163 -5.15 19.86 -3.59
C MET A 163 -6.02 19.31 -4.71
N ASP A 164 -6.39 20.19 -5.64
CA ASP A 164 -7.20 19.84 -6.82
C ASP A 164 -8.48 19.05 -6.46
N GLY A 165 -9.13 19.42 -5.33
CA GLY A 165 -10.33 18.76 -4.81
C GLY A 165 -10.09 17.42 -4.11
N GLN A 166 -8.83 16.99 -3.95
CA GLN A 166 -8.47 15.80 -3.20
C GLN A 166 -7.91 16.17 -1.82
N LYS A 167 -8.44 15.54 -0.79
CA LYS A 167 -7.89 15.66 0.57
C LYS A 167 -6.81 14.62 0.77
N VAL A 168 -5.61 15.08 1.10
CA VAL A 168 -4.46 14.23 1.41
C VAL A 168 -3.98 14.55 2.80
N ALA A 169 -3.89 13.55 3.66
CA ALA A 169 -3.26 13.64 4.96
C ALA A 169 -1.79 13.23 4.87
N PHE A 170 -0.95 13.88 5.64
CA PHE A 170 0.49 13.59 5.74
C PHE A 170 0.81 13.23 7.19
N ARG A 171 1.43 12.07 7.39
CA ARG A 171 2.09 11.70 8.65
C ARG A 171 3.57 12.04 8.50
N VAL A 172 4.08 12.87 9.38
CA VAL A 172 5.43 13.42 9.34
C VAL A 172 6.23 12.82 10.49
N SER A 173 7.42 12.35 10.18
CA SER A 173 8.43 11.98 11.17
C SER A 173 9.71 12.74 10.89
N MET A 174 10.26 13.38 11.92
CA MET A 174 11.51 14.12 11.87
C MET A 174 12.54 13.50 12.78
N LEU A 175 13.75 13.35 12.27
CA LEU A 175 14.86 12.77 12.99
C LEU A 175 16.11 13.65 12.84
N PRO A 176 16.77 14.05 13.95
CA PRO A 176 18.06 14.69 13.89
C PRO A 176 19.11 13.74 13.25
N VAL A 177 19.84 14.23 12.27
CA VAL A 177 20.92 13.51 11.59
C VAL A 177 22.17 14.40 11.53
N PHE A 178 23.31 13.86 11.09
CA PHE A 178 24.59 14.57 11.13
C PHE A 178 24.57 15.95 10.42
N TYR A 179 23.91 16.06 9.27
CA TYR A 179 23.85 17.28 8.48
C TYR A 179 22.60 18.14 8.70
N GLY A 180 21.78 17.86 9.71
CA GLY A 180 20.55 18.61 10.01
C GLY A 180 19.40 17.72 10.47
N GLU A 181 18.17 18.02 10.06
CA GLU A 181 16.99 17.22 10.37
C GLU A 181 16.46 16.52 9.11
N LYS A 182 16.42 15.19 9.15
CA LYS A 182 15.78 14.38 8.12
C LYS A 182 14.27 14.36 8.34
N ILE A 183 13.50 14.48 7.25
CA ILE A 183 12.06 14.41 7.25
C ILE A 183 11.59 13.23 6.41
N VAL A 184 10.66 12.45 6.93
CA VAL A 184 9.90 11.46 6.17
C VAL A 184 8.42 11.79 6.31
N MET A 185 7.73 11.93 5.19
CA MET A 185 6.29 12.19 5.15
C MET A 185 5.59 11.07 4.40
N ARG A 186 4.66 10.37 5.07
CA ARG A 186 3.79 9.39 4.44
C ARG A 186 2.50 10.04 3.97
N LEU A 187 2.13 9.78 2.71
CA LEU A 187 0.90 10.28 2.11
C LEU A 187 -0.25 9.31 2.36
N LEU A 188 -1.31 9.81 2.97
CA LEU A 188 -2.54 9.07 3.25
C LEU A 188 -3.67 9.72 2.43
N ARG A 189 -4.10 9.07 1.35
CA ARG A 189 -5.17 9.58 0.48
C ARG A 189 -6.52 9.17 1.03
N GLU A 190 -7.41 10.12 1.34
CA GLU A 190 -8.73 9.85 1.92
C GLU A 190 -9.73 9.16 0.96
N ASN A 191 -9.47 9.16 -0.36
CA ASN A 191 -10.41 8.67 -1.37
C ASN A 191 -10.04 7.28 -1.94
N ARG A 192 -9.57 6.35 -1.12
CA ARG A 192 -9.35 4.96 -1.54
C ARG A 192 -10.54 4.05 -1.17
N THR A 193 -11.77 4.50 -1.44
CA THR A 193 -12.96 3.66 -1.36
C THR A 193 -13.17 2.93 -2.69
N GLY A 194 -13.65 1.67 -2.63
CA GLY A 194 -14.07 0.93 -3.81
C GLY A 194 -13.04 -0.05 -4.39
N PHE A 195 -12.11 -0.56 -3.60
CA PHE A 195 -11.38 -1.74 -4.02
C PHE A 195 -12.30 -2.97 -3.95
N SER A 196 -12.35 -3.76 -5.02
CA SER A 196 -12.89 -5.11 -4.94
C SER A 196 -11.77 -6.10 -4.64
N LEU A 197 -12.12 -7.28 -4.15
CA LEU A 197 -11.12 -8.34 -3.92
C LEU A 197 -10.40 -8.70 -5.22
N GLU A 198 -11.11 -8.72 -6.35
CA GLU A 198 -10.53 -8.92 -7.68
C GLU A 198 -9.57 -7.78 -8.05
N GLY A 199 -9.96 -6.53 -7.77
CA GLY A 199 -9.17 -5.34 -8.05
C GLY A 199 -7.81 -5.30 -7.32
N ILE A 200 -7.74 -5.92 -6.13
CA ILE A 200 -6.49 -6.06 -5.37
C ILE A 200 -5.73 -7.35 -5.70
N GLY A 201 -6.27 -8.20 -6.57
CA GLY A 201 -5.57 -9.33 -7.17
C GLY A 201 -6.03 -10.72 -6.75
N PHE A 202 -7.15 -10.88 -6.02
CA PHE A 202 -7.74 -12.20 -5.80
C PHE A 202 -8.50 -12.67 -7.04
N HIS A 203 -8.47 -13.97 -7.31
CA HIS A 203 -9.14 -14.55 -8.47
C HIS A 203 -9.53 -16.02 -8.20
N GLY A 204 -10.39 -16.58 -9.03
CA GLY A 204 -10.78 -17.99 -9.05
C GLY A 204 -11.04 -18.59 -7.67
N SER A 205 -10.40 -19.71 -7.40
CA SER A 205 -10.59 -20.44 -6.13
C SER A 205 -10.09 -19.64 -4.91
N THR A 206 -9.10 -18.75 -5.08
CA THR A 206 -8.61 -17.92 -3.96
C THR A 206 -9.67 -16.90 -3.52
N LEU A 207 -10.41 -16.35 -4.47
CA LEU A 207 -11.53 -15.45 -4.21
C LEU A 207 -12.65 -16.14 -3.45
N GLU A 208 -13.04 -17.36 -3.88
CA GLU A 208 -14.05 -18.17 -3.21
C GLU A 208 -13.67 -18.52 -1.76
N ARG A 209 -12.40 -18.83 -1.51
CA ARG A 209 -11.87 -19.13 -0.18
C ARG A 209 -11.95 -17.94 0.78
N ILE A 210 -12.03 -16.70 0.27
CA ILE A 210 -12.23 -15.49 1.08
C ILE A 210 -13.73 -15.20 1.21
N HIS A 211 -14.51 -15.30 0.14
CA HIS A 211 -15.95 -15.03 0.22
C HIS A 211 -16.70 -15.96 1.15
N ARG A 212 -16.26 -17.21 1.30
CA ARG A 212 -16.90 -18.16 2.21
C ARG A 212 -16.81 -17.74 3.68
N PRO A 213 -15.60 -17.42 4.23
CA PRO A 213 -15.48 -16.90 5.59
C PRO A 213 -16.14 -15.55 5.82
N THR A 214 -16.20 -14.68 4.83
CA THR A 214 -16.85 -13.36 4.99
C THR A 214 -18.36 -13.44 5.13
N ARG A 215 -18.98 -14.54 4.70
CA ARG A 215 -20.42 -14.81 4.93
C ARG A 215 -20.71 -15.45 6.30
N ALA A 216 -19.67 -15.84 7.02
CA ALA A 216 -19.83 -16.39 8.36
C ALA A 216 -20.05 -15.26 9.38
N THR A 217 -20.91 -15.52 10.37
CA THR A 217 -21.14 -14.56 11.46
C THR A 217 -20.06 -14.60 12.52
N THR A 218 -19.22 -15.64 12.53
CA THR A 218 -18.20 -15.87 13.57
C THR A 218 -16.95 -16.49 12.99
N GLY A 219 -15.82 -16.20 13.62
CA GLY A 219 -14.54 -16.80 13.27
C GLY A 219 -13.46 -15.73 13.08
N ILE A 220 -12.29 -16.17 12.64
CA ILE A 220 -11.11 -15.29 12.44
C ILE A 220 -10.66 -15.40 10.99
N ILE A 221 -10.45 -14.27 10.34
CA ILE A 221 -9.78 -14.10 9.06
C ILE A 221 -8.46 -13.40 9.32
N LEU A 222 -7.34 -14.02 8.96
CA LEU A 222 -6.01 -13.47 9.17
C LEU A 222 -5.35 -13.08 7.85
N VAL A 223 -4.69 -11.93 7.84
CA VAL A 223 -3.83 -11.50 6.72
C VAL A 223 -2.42 -11.34 7.24
N THR A 224 -1.46 -11.97 6.57
CA THR A 224 -0.04 -11.91 6.94
C THR A 224 0.84 -11.43 5.80
N GLY A 225 2.03 -11.00 6.16
CA GLY A 225 3.07 -10.50 5.25
C GLY A 225 3.89 -9.40 5.89
N PRO A 226 4.98 -8.98 5.25
CA PRO A 226 5.84 -7.91 5.74
C PRO A 226 5.11 -6.55 5.71
N THR A 227 5.77 -5.53 6.28
CA THR A 227 5.30 -4.15 6.17
C THR A 227 5.24 -3.72 4.71
N GLY A 228 4.16 -3.06 4.31
CA GLY A 228 3.96 -2.61 2.93
C GLY A 228 3.42 -3.68 1.97
N SER A 229 3.08 -4.90 2.42
CA SER A 229 2.49 -5.95 1.59
C SER A 229 1.01 -5.72 1.26
N GLY A 230 0.37 -4.67 1.79
CA GLY A 230 -1.02 -4.33 1.49
C GLY A 230 -2.06 -4.95 2.44
N LYS A 231 -1.66 -5.49 3.60
CA LYS A 231 -2.55 -6.13 4.58
C LYS A 231 -3.75 -5.27 4.96
N SER A 232 -3.51 -4.03 5.35
CA SER A 232 -4.58 -3.08 5.71
C SER A 232 -5.55 -2.85 4.55
N THR A 233 -5.04 -2.74 3.31
CA THR A 233 -5.88 -2.59 2.11
C THR A 233 -6.79 -3.80 1.94
N THR A 234 -6.27 -5.01 2.11
CA THR A 234 -7.06 -6.25 2.03
C THR A 234 -8.14 -6.29 3.13
N LEU A 235 -7.77 -6.00 4.39
CA LEU A 235 -8.75 -5.96 5.48
C LEU A 235 -9.82 -4.89 5.25
N TYR A 236 -9.45 -3.69 4.81
CA TYR A 236 -10.41 -2.63 4.52
C TYR A 236 -11.31 -2.98 3.33
N THR A 237 -10.79 -3.70 2.32
CA THR A 237 -11.63 -4.22 1.22
C THR A 237 -12.64 -5.25 1.73
N VAL A 238 -12.25 -6.11 2.66
CA VAL A 238 -13.17 -7.05 3.31
C VAL A 238 -14.18 -6.31 4.19
N LEU A 239 -13.75 -5.30 4.95
CA LEU A 239 -14.66 -4.48 5.75
C LEU A 239 -15.68 -3.74 4.87
N ASP A 240 -15.26 -3.20 3.73
CA ASP A 240 -16.15 -2.50 2.79
C ASP A 240 -17.23 -3.45 2.23
N LEU A 241 -16.84 -4.69 1.93
CA LEU A 241 -17.75 -5.75 1.51
C LEU A 241 -18.80 -6.10 2.58
N LEU A 242 -18.43 -6.04 3.87
CA LEU A 242 -19.29 -6.35 5.02
C LEU A 242 -20.11 -5.15 5.51
N ASN A 243 -19.75 -3.93 5.06
CA ASN A 243 -20.26 -2.67 5.58
C ASN A 243 -21.66 -2.35 5.04
N THR A 244 -22.67 -2.96 5.64
CA THR A 244 -24.08 -2.68 5.37
C THR A 244 -24.73 -1.94 6.55
N PRO A 245 -25.92 -1.33 6.37
CA PRO A 245 -26.62 -0.64 7.46
C PRO A 245 -26.94 -1.51 8.68
N GLU A 246 -27.02 -2.81 8.49
CA GLU A 246 -27.42 -3.81 9.51
C GLU A 246 -26.22 -4.35 10.31
N VAL A 247 -24.97 -4.02 9.91
CA VAL A 247 -23.76 -4.59 10.51
C VAL A 247 -23.00 -3.53 11.30
N ASN A 248 -22.76 -3.79 12.59
CA ASN A 248 -21.93 -2.93 13.44
C ASN A 248 -20.47 -3.35 13.35
N ILE A 249 -19.67 -2.51 12.67
CA ILE A 249 -18.23 -2.73 12.47
C ILE A 249 -17.43 -1.82 13.39
N SER A 250 -16.52 -2.42 14.15
CA SER A 250 -15.60 -1.69 15.03
C SER A 250 -14.15 -2.11 14.79
N THR A 251 -13.22 -1.16 14.83
CA THR A 251 -11.79 -1.43 14.62
C THR A 251 -10.92 -0.90 15.74
N ILE A 252 -9.76 -1.54 15.94
CA ILE A 252 -8.65 -1.03 16.76
C ILE A 252 -7.36 -1.08 15.94
N GLU A 253 -6.69 0.06 15.74
CA GLU A 253 -5.66 0.26 14.72
C GLU A 253 -4.46 1.08 15.23
N ASP A 254 -3.29 0.93 14.59
CA ASP A 254 -2.06 1.67 14.89
C ASP A 254 -1.26 2.02 13.61
N PRO A 255 -1.52 3.17 13.01
CA PRO A 255 -2.66 4.07 13.17
C PRO A 255 -3.85 3.69 12.26
N ILE A 256 -4.95 4.47 12.33
CA ILE A 256 -6.00 4.46 11.31
C ILE A 256 -5.41 5.03 10.01
N GLU A 257 -5.45 4.22 8.93
CA GLU A 257 -4.88 4.62 7.63
C GLU A 257 -5.79 5.61 6.88
N TYR A 258 -7.08 5.35 6.82
CA TYR A 258 -8.11 6.27 6.32
C TYR A 258 -9.47 5.98 6.97
N GLN A 259 -10.33 6.98 6.95
CA GLN A 259 -11.66 6.88 7.57
C GLN A 259 -12.62 6.14 6.64
N MET A 260 -13.38 5.20 7.20
CA MET A 260 -14.46 4.49 6.54
C MET A 260 -15.81 4.95 7.09
N ALA A 261 -16.73 5.27 6.20
CA ALA A 261 -18.09 5.61 6.62
C ALA A 261 -18.75 4.39 7.32
N ARG A 262 -19.52 4.63 8.38
CA ARG A 262 -20.21 3.61 9.19
C ARG A 262 -19.32 2.61 9.92
N VAL A 263 -18.00 2.82 9.97
CA VAL A 263 -17.07 2.01 10.75
C VAL A 263 -16.60 2.79 11.96
N ASN A 264 -16.71 2.19 13.14
CA ASN A 264 -16.25 2.78 14.40
C ASN A 264 -14.76 2.50 14.58
N GLN A 265 -13.93 3.38 14.04
CA GLN A 265 -12.47 3.21 14.03
C GLN A 265 -11.84 3.83 15.28
N THR A 266 -11.07 3.03 16.01
CA THR A 266 -10.36 3.45 17.22
C THR A 266 -8.86 3.29 17.04
N GLN A 267 -8.09 4.31 17.40
CA GLN A 267 -6.63 4.26 17.34
C GLN A 267 -6.03 4.00 18.71
N VAL A 268 -5.09 3.09 18.82
CA VAL A 268 -4.31 2.85 20.04
C VAL A 268 -3.55 4.10 20.49
N LYS A 269 -3.31 4.22 21.78
CA LYS A 269 -2.51 5.28 22.40
C LYS A 269 -1.71 4.67 23.56
N PRO A 270 -0.57 4.04 23.27
CA PRO A 270 0.23 3.36 24.28
C PRO A 270 0.69 4.27 25.42
N GLU A 271 0.87 5.56 25.14
CA GLU A 271 1.31 6.58 26.10
C GLU A 271 0.35 6.74 27.30
N ILE A 272 -0.91 6.40 27.11
CA ILE A 272 -1.96 6.43 28.15
C ILE A 272 -2.46 5.03 28.53
N GLY A 273 -1.75 3.97 28.11
CA GLY A 273 -2.13 2.59 28.38
C GLY A 273 -3.26 2.05 27.50
N PHE A 274 -3.68 2.77 26.45
CA PHE A 274 -4.71 2.30 25.52
C PHE A 274 -4.06 1.47 24.41
N THR A 275 -3.86 0.17 24.70
CA THR A 275 -3.23 -0.86 23.85
C THR A 275 -4.26 -1.58 22.99
N PHE A 276 -3.80 -2.45 22.06
CA PHE A 276 -4.67 -3.34 21.28
C PHE A 276 -5.54 -4.21 22.20
N ALA A 277 -4.96 -4.83 23.22
CA ALA A 277 -5.70 -5.65 24.17
C ALA A 277 -6.75 -4.85 24.96
N ALA A 278 -6.40 -3.66 25.47
CA ALA A 278 -7.33 -2.80 26.20
C ALA A 278 -8.49 -2.33 25.30
N GLY A 279 -8.19 -1.95 24.06
CA GLY A 279 -9.17 -1.56 23.06
C GLY A 279 -10.10 -2.71 22.68
N LEU A 280 -9.57 -3.87 22.34
CA LEU A 280 -10.35 -5.04 21.96
C LEU A 280 -11.29 -5.49 23.09
N ARG A 281 -10.81 -5.52 24.35
CA ARG A 281 -11.64 -5.81 25.52
C ARG A 281 -12.81 -4.82 25.66
N SER A 282 -12.62 -3.57 25.24
CA SER A 282 -13.67 -2.56 25.27
C SER A 282 -14.65 -2.71 24.10
N LEU A 283 -14.15 -3.01 22.90
CA LEU A 283 -14.96 -3.22 21.71
C LEU A 283 -15.96 -4.38 21.88
N MET A 284 -15.55 -5.49 22.51
CA MET A 284 -16.44 -6.64 22.79
C MET A 284 -17.68 -6.29 23.62
N ARG A 285 -17.74 -5.10 24.23
CA ARG A 285 -18.90 -4.60 24.98
C ARG A 285 -19.72 -3.54 24.23
N GLN A 286 -19.37 -3.28 22.96
CA GLN A 286 -20.02 -2.28 22.11
C GLN A 286 -20.97 -2.93 21.08
N ASP A 287 -21.38 -4.17 21.33
CA ASP A 287 -22.28 -4.95 20.45
C ASP A 287 -21.83 -4.98 18.97
N PRO A 288 -20.55 -5.28 18.67
CA PRO A 288 -20.09 -5.36 17.31
C PRO A 288 -20.43 -6.70 16.67
N ASP A 289 -20.77 -6.70 15.38
CA ASP A 289 -20.85 -7.94 14.58
C ASP A 289 -19.47 -8.30 14.03
N VAL A 290 -18.70 -7.27 13.62
CA VAL A 290 -17.38 -7.43 13.03
C VAL A 290 -16.36 -6.60 13.81
N ILE A 291 -15.26 -7.21 14.18
CA ILE A 291 -14.13 -6.54 14.86
C ILE A 291 -12.89 -6.66 14.00
N MET A 292 -12.24 -5.54 13.67
CA MET A 292 -10.91 -5.55 13.07
C MET A 292 -9.84 -5.16 14.08
N VAL A 293 -8.82 -6.02 14.20
CA VAL A 293 -7.62 -5.77 14.99
C VAL A 293 -6.47 -5.49 14.02
N GLY A 294 -5.96 -4.28 14.02
CA GLY A 294 -4.91 -3.83 13.09
C GLY A 294 -3.75 -4.82 13.04
N GLU A 295 -3.28 -5.27 14.20
CA GLU A 295 -2.29 -6.34 14.30
C GLU A 295 -2.36 -7.08 15.64
N ILE A 296 -1.97 -8.35 15.62
CA ILE A 296 -1.78 -9.21 16.81
C ILE A 296 -0.28 -9.38 17.02
N ARG A 297 0.23 -8.91 18.18
CA ARG A 297 1.65 -8.98 18.53
C ARG A 297 1.96 -9.80 19.78
N ASP A 298 0.96 -10.01 20.63
CA ASP A 298 1.13 -10.57 21.97
C ASP A 298 0.04 -11.58 22.34
N GLU A 299 0.29 -12.38 23.36
CA GLU A 299 -0.57 -13.42 23.90
C GLU A 299 -1.95 -12.89 24.34
N GLU A 300 -1.98 -11.71 24.98
CA GLU A 300 -3.23 -11.14 25.47
C GLU A 300 -4.16 -10.79 24.30
N THR A 301 -3.62 -10.16 23.27
CA THR A 301 -4.40 -9.76 22.07
C THR A 301 -4.90 -10.99 21.31
N VAL A 302 -4.08 -12.05 21.14
CA VAL A 302 -4.52 -13.26 20.45
C VAL A 302 -5.62 -13.98 21.22
N SER A 303 -5.49 -14.10 22.55
CA SER A 303 -6.50 -14.70 23.40
C SER A 303 -7.83 -13.97 23.35
N LEU A 304 -7.82 -12.64 23.37
CA LEU A 304 -9.01 -11.81 23.23
C LEU A 304 -9.65 -11.93 21.85
N ALA A 305 -8.87 -12.01 20.77
CA ALA A 305 -9.38 -12.21 19.41
C ALA A 305 -10.07 -13.58 19.26
N ILE A 306 -9.49 -14.63 19.82
CA ILE A 306 -10.09 -15.96 19.85
C ILE A 306 -11.39 -15.94 20.66
N ASN A 307 -11.39 -15.32 21.85
CA ASN A 307 -12.58 -15.21 22.69
C ASN A 307 -13.71 -14.43 21.98
N ALA A 308 -13.39 -13.33 21.30
CA ALA A 308 -14.35 -12.59 20.49
C ALA A 308 -14.99 -13.51 19.42
N ALA A 309 -14.16 -14.27 18.70
CA ALA A 309 -14.65 -15.20 17.67
C ALA A 309 -15.51 -16.33 18.24
N LEU A 310 -15.19 -16.82 19.45
CA LEU A 310 -15.99 -17.85 20.15
C LEU A 310 -17.33 -17.30 20.66
N THR A 311 -17.37 -16.01 20.98
CA THR A 311 -18.56 -15.35 21.57
C THR A 311 -19.45 -14.68 20.51
N GLY A 312 -19.28 -14.98 19.24
CA GLY A 312 -20.25 -14.59 18.21
C GLY A 312 -19.78 -13.52 17.24
N HIS A 313 -18.52 -13.12 17.24
CA HIS A 313 -18.02 -12.05 16.39
C HIS A 313 -17.18 -12.58 15.21
N LEU A 314 -17.25 -11.92 14.06
CA LEU A 314 -16.29 -12.09 12.98
C LEU A 314 -15.07 -11.18 13.25
N VAL A 315 -13.90 -11.78 13.42
CA VAL A 315 -12.67 -11.06 13.72
C VAL A 315 -11.77 -11.03 12.49
N LEU A 316 -11.36 -9.85 12.08
CA LEU A 316 -10.36 -9.61 11.03
C LEU A 316 -9.08 -9.14 11.71
N ALA A 317 -7.93 -9.72 11.39
CA ALA A 317 -6.68 -9.27 12.01
C ALA A 317 -5.48 -9.45 11.10
N THR A 318 -4.37 -8.77 11.42
CA THR A 318 -3.08 -9.04 10.79
C THR A 318 -2.09 -9.65 11.75
N VAL A 319 -1.17 -10.43 11.20
CA VAL A 319 0.00 -10.96 11.88
C VAL A 319 1.23 -10.72 11.00
N HIS A 320 2.40 -10.65 11.58
CA HIS A 320 3.66 -10.55 10.84
C HIS A 320 4.33 -11.91 10.73
N THR A 321 4.06 -12.64 9.64
CA THR A 321 4.74 -13.88 9.24
C THR A 321 4.98 -13.87 7.72
N ASN A 322 5.85 -14.75 7.25
CA ASN A 322 6.22 -14.80 5.83
C ASN A 322 5.27 -15.66 4.99
N SER A 323 4.47 -16.55 5.63
CA SER A 323 3.53 -17.44 4.95
C SER A 323 2.24 -17.63 5.74
N ALA A 324 1.19 -18.06 5.03
CA ALA A 324 -0.11 -18.37 5.63
C ALA A 324 -0.01 -19.55 6.61
N ALA A 325 0.74 -20.60 6.27
CA ALA A 325 0.96 -21.74 7.16
C ALA A 325 1.78 -21.34 8.40
N GLY A 326 2.81 -20.50 8.24
CA GLY A 326 3.62 -19.97 9.34
C GLY A 326 2.82 -19.11 10.33
N THR A 327 1.69 -18.56 9.92
CA THR A 327 0.80 -17.79 10.80
C THR A 327 0.22 -18.67 11.92
N ILE A 328 -0.14 -19.92 11.62
CA ILE A 328 -0.68 -20.86 12.61
C ILE A 328 0.34 -21.15 13.69
N ALA A 329 1.56 -21.53 13.29
CA ALA A 329 2.65 -21.78 14.21
C ALA A 329 2.95 -20.54 15.09
N ARG A 330 2.98 -19.36 14.47
CA ARG A 330 3.22 -18.09 15.18
C ARG A 330 2.19 -17.79 16.27
N LEU A 331 0.91 -18.04 16.00
CA LEU A 331 -0.15 -17.83 17.00
C LEU A 331 -0.04 -18.82 18.17
N ILE A 332 0.34 -20.07 17.89
CA ILE A 332 0.60 -21.06 18.92
C ILE A 332 1.81 -20.65 19.77
N ASP A 333 2.89 -20.18 19.15
CA ASP A 333 4.09 -19.66 19.84
C ASP A 333 3.77 -18.43 20.70
N MET A 334 2.77 -17.65 20.33
CA MET A 334 2.25 -16.53 21.13
C MET A 334 1.38 -16.98 22.32
N GLY A 335 1.26 -18.29 22.59
CA GLY A 335 0.53 -18.82 23.74
C GLY A 335 -0.93 -19.19 23.45
N SER A 336 -1.39 -19.13 22.19
CA SER A 336 -2.77 -19.58 21.89
C SER A 336 -2.88 -21.10 21.99
N GLU A 337 -3.96 -21.56 22.63
CA GLU A 337 -4.28 -23.00 22.67
C GLU A 337 -4.74 -23.48 21.28
N ALA A 338 -4.05 -24.50 20.74
CA ALA A 338 -4.27 -24.99 19.38
C ALA A 338 -5.75 -25.32 19.11
N PHE A 339 -6.45 -25.98 20.04
CA PHE A 339 -7.84 -26.36 19.81
C PHE A 339 -8.81 -25.15 19.74
N LEU A 340 -8.56 -24.08 20.53
CA LEU A 340 -9.35 -22.86 20.47
C LEU A 340 -9.08 -22.10 19.15
N LEU A 341 -7.82 -21.99 18.76
CA LEU A 341 -7.43 -21.40 17.49
C LEU A 341 -8.09 -22.13 16.32
N LEU A 342 -8.02 -23.46 16.28
CA LEU A 342 -8.57 -24.28 15.21
C LEU A 342 -10.11 -24.27 15.14
N SER A 343 -10.79 -23.99 16.25
CA SER A 343 -12.24 -23.83 16.27
C SER A 343 -12.69 -22.49 15.67
N THR A 344 -11.85 -21.46 15.74
CA THR A 344 -12.17 -20.09 15.36
C THR A 344 -11.54 -19.65 14.03
N LEU A 345 -10.30 -20.03 13.74
CA LEU A 345 -9.62 -19.66 12.51
C LEU A 345 -10.32 -20.28 11.29
N ARG A 346 -10.69 -19.44 10.33
CA ARG A 346 -11.34 -19.83 9.07
C ARG A 346 -10.36 -19.86 7.92
N VAL A 347 -9.57 -18.79 7.77
CA VAL A 347 -8.63 -18.64 6.67
C VAL A 347 -7.43 -17.80 7.12
N ALA A 348 -6.26 -18.15 6.62
CA ALA A 348 -5.05 -17.34 6.70
C ALA A 348 -4.59 -16.96 5.28
N ILE A 349 -4.33 -15.67 5.06
CA ILE A 349 -3.97 -15.11 3.77
C ILE A 349 -2.54 -14.59 3.86
N GLY A 350 -1.60 -15.22 3.15
CA GLY A 350 -0.27 -14.71 2.94
C GLY A 350 -0.26 -13.76 1.74
N GLN A 351 0.43 -12.63 1.84
CA GLN A 351 0.35 -11.58 0.84
C GLN A 351 1.66 -10.82 0.65
N ARG A 352 1.97 -10.53 -0.62
CA ARG A 352 2.98 -9.56 -1.04
C ARG A 352 2.44 -8.68 -2.17
N LEU A 353 3.12 -7.56 -2.47
CA LEU A 353 2.76 -6.67 -3.57
C LEU A 353 3.82 -6.73 -4.66
N VAL A 354 3.37 -6.96 -5.90
CA VAL A 354 4.16 -6.84 -7.13
C VAL A 354 3.73 -5.59 -7.90
N ARG A 355 4.65 -5.00 -8.65
CA ARG A 355 4.35 -3.88 -9.55
C ARG A 355 3.62 -4.39 -10.79
N LYS A 356 2.66 -3.61 -11.26
CA LYS A 356 1.91 -3.89 -12.48
C LYS A 356 2.68 -3.37 -13.70
N LEU A 357 2.74 -4.17 -14.74
CA LEU A 357 3.27 -3.74 -16.04
C LEU A 357 2.38 -2.65 -16.67
N CYS A 358 3.01 -1.70 -17.34
CA CYS A 358 2.32 -0.78 -18.25
C CYS A 358 1.81 -1.52 -19.50
N ASP A 359 0.87 -0.89 -20.25
CA ASP A 359 0.26 -1.52 -21.42
C ASP A 359 1.22 -1.72 -22.59
N ASP A 360 2.26 -0.90 -22.68
CA ASP A 360 3.30 -0.91 -23.74
C ASP A 360 4.42 -1.95 -23.51
N LYS A 361 4.13 -3.03 -22.81
CA LYS A 361 5.02 -4.15 -22.48
C LYS A 361 5.44 -4.98 -23.69
N VAL A 362 6.58 -5.65 -23.58
CA VAL A 362 7.16 -6.49 -24.64
C VAL A 362 6.90 -7.96 -24.37
N SER A 363 6.22 -8.65 -25.29
CA SER A 363 5.87 -10.07 -25.15
C SER A 363 7.06 -10.99 -25.46
N TYR A 364 7.16 -12.09 -24.70
CA TYR A 364 8.10 -13.19 -24.96
C TYR A 364 7.48 -14.52 -24.49
N ILE A 365 8.13 -15.63 -24.85
CA ILE A 365 7.75 -16.98 -24.39
C ILE A 365 8.87 -17.50 -23.48
N LEU A 366 8.51 -18.02 -22.31
CA LEU A 366 9.48 -18.63 -21.40
C LEU A 366 10.26 -19.74 -22.07
N SER A 367 11.57 -19.64 -22.07
CA SER A 367 12.46 -20.69 -22.53
C SER A 367 12.33 -21.96 -21.68
N LYS A 368 12.79 -23.09 -22.20
CA LYS A 368 12.79 -24.36 -21.45
C LYS A 368 13.62 -24.24 -20.16
N ALA A 369 14.74 -23.54 -20.19
CA ALA A 369 15.64 -23.36 -19.06
C ALA A 369 14.95 -22.51 -17.93
N GLU A 370 14.29 -21.40 -18.29
CA GLU A 370 13.56 -20.58 -17.33
C GLU A 370 12.41 -21.36 -16.69
N ARG A 371 11.68 -22.17 -17.46
CA ARG A 371 10.63 -23.03 -16.91
C ARG A 371 11.19 -24.08 -15.95
N GLU A 372 12.31 -24.71 -16.27
CA GLU A 372 12.98 -25.68 -15.41
C GLU A 372 13.47 -25.01 -14.10
N ASP A 373 13.93 -23.77 -14.16
CA ASP A 373 14.33 -23.02 -12.97
C ASP A 373 13.14 -22.65 -12.08
N ILE A 374 12.05 -22.16 -12.65
CA ILE A 374 10.81 -21.84 -11.92
C ILE A 374 10.20 -23.13 -11.33
N ALA A 375 10.21 -24.23 -12.06
CA ALA A 375 9.64 -25.51 -11.62
C ALA A 375 10.33 -26.11 -10.39
N LYS A 376 11.52 -25.64 -10.03
CA LYS A 376 12.17 -26.03 -8.75
C LYS A 376 11.41 -25.53 -7.51
N TYR A 377 10.64 -24.45 -7.66
CA TYR A 377 9.99 -23.73 -6.56
C TYR A 377 8.45 -23.62 -6.71
N ALA A 378 7.92 -23.83 -7.91
CA ALA A 378 6.50 -23.71 -8.24
C ALA A 378 6.00 -24.94 -9.01
N ASP A 379 4.76 -25.32 -8.77
CA ASP A 379 4.07 -26.35 -9.55
C ASP A 379 3.45 -25.70 -10.80
N LEU A 380 4.23 -25.74 -11.90
CA LEU A 380 3.82 -25.15 -13.18
C LEU A 380 2.61 -25.88 -13.80
N ASP A 381 2.45 -27.18 -13.58
CA ASP A 381 1.29 -27.92 -14.09
C ASP A 381 0.00 -27.44 -13.43
N LYS A 382 0.05 -27.17 -12.15
CA LYS A 382 -1.05 -26.59 -11.38
C LYS A 382 -1.38 -25.15 -11.84
N VAL A 383 -0.36 -24.31 -12.07
CA VAL A 383 -0.57 -22.96 -12.62
C VAL A 383 -1.23 -23.04 -13.99
N LEU A 384 -0.77 -23.94 -14.87
CA LEU A 384 -1.37 -24.14 -16.19
C LEU A 384 -2.81 -24.62 -16.09
N ALA A 385 -3.12 -25.54 -15.17
CA ALA A 385 -4.47 -25.99 -14.91
C ALA A 385 -5.38 -24.84 -14.48
N THR A 386 -4.91 -23.98 -13.54
CA THR A 386 -5.66 -22.79 -13.09
C THR A 386 -5.89 -21.80 -14.24
N LEU A 387 -4.91 -21.56 -15.11
CA LEU A 387 -5.07 -20.70 -16.29
C LEU A 387 -6.16 -21.20 -17.24
N LYS A 388 -6.27 -22.53 -17.40
CA LYS A 388 -7.33 -23.19 -18.20
C LYS A 388 -8.69 -23.09 -17.52
N GLU A 389 -8.79 -23.43 -16.26
CA GLU A 389 -10.03 -23.38 -15.47
C GLU A 389 -10.64 -21.96 -15.46
N GLU A 390 -9.81 -20.93 -15.41
CA GLU A 390 -10.25 -19.53 -15.44
C GLU A 390 -10.38 -18.98 -16.87
N ASN A 391 -10.28 -19.82 -17.91
CA ASN A 391 -10.40 -19.45 -19.31
C ASN A 391 -9.41 -18.34 -19.77
N VAL A 392 -8.25 -18.25 -19.11
CA VAL A 392 -7.17 -17.34 -19.52
C VAL A 392 -6.47 -17.86 -20.78
N VAL A 393 -6.37 -19.19 -20.89
CA VAL A 393 -5.82 -19.88 -22.05
C VAL A 393 -6.76 -21.02 -22.48
N ALA A 394 -6.67 -21.46 -23.74
CA ALA A 394 -7.47 -22.56 -24.24
C ALA A 394 -7.12 -23.89 -23.53
N ASP A 395 -8.05 -24.83 -23.43
CA ASP A 395 -7.86 -26.14 -22.77
C ASP A 395 -6.67 -26.94 -23.32
N GLY A 396 -6.39 -26.83 -24.63
CA GLY A 396 -5.25 -27.48 -25.30
C GLY A 396 -3.93 -26.75 -25.18
N ALA A 397 -3.90 -25.56 -24.57
CA ALA A 397 -2.68 -24.74 -24.50
C ALA A 397 -1.58 -25.40 -23.68
N THR A 398 -0.36 -25.16 -24.10
CA THR A 398 0.89 -25.54 -23.44
C THR A 398 1.66 -24.28 -23.06
N TRP A 399 2.72 -24.42 -22.30
CA TRP A 399 3.59 -23.29 -21.95
C TRP A 399 4.22 -22.57 -23.15
N ASN A 400 4.29 -23.21 -24.33
CA ASN A 400 4.77 -22.58 -25.56
C ASN A 400 3.74 -21.65 -26.22
N ASP A 401 2.49 -21.74 -25.79
CA ASP A 401 1.38 -20.93 -26.31
C ASP A 401 1.06 -19.74 -25.39
N ILE A 402 1.78 -19.59 -24.27
CA ILE A 402 1.56 -18.57 -23.26
C ILE A 402 2.62 -17.48 -23.40
N SER A 403 2.15 -16.25 -23.64
CA SER A 403 3.02 -15.08 -23.68
C SER A 403 3.22 -14.51 -22.27
N PHE A 404 4.47 -14.26 -21.93
CA PHE A 404 4.89 -13.44 -20.79
C PHE A 404 5.37 -12.09 -21.27
N TYR A 405 5.63 -11.16 -20.35
CA TYR A 405 5.93 -9.79 -20.73
C TYR A 405 7.05 -9.19 -19.89
N HIS A 406 8.01 -8.55 -20.56
CA HIS A 406 8.99 -7.67 -19.96
C HIS A 406 8.49 -6.23 -19.88
N PRO A 407 8.94 -5.44 -18.92
CA PRO A 407 8.68 -4.00 -18.90
C PRO A 407 9.34 -3.32 -20.11
N ASN A 408 8.71 -2.28 -20.64
CA ASN A 408 9.30 -1.42 -21.65
C ASN A 408 9.89 -0.17 -20.97
N GLU A 409 11.20 -0.14 -20.77
CA GLU A 409 11.92 0.95 -20.11
C GLU A 409 11.94 2.25 -20.93
N ASN A 410 11.65 2.19 -22.22
CA ASN A 410 11.55 3.35 -23.11
C ASN A 410 10.09 3.82 -23.33
N GLY A 411 9.15 3.25 -22.59
CA GLY A 411 7.73 3.44 -22.77
C GLY A 411 7.11 4.54 -21.89
N ILE A 412 5.88 4.27 -21.46
CA ILE A 412 5.03 5.20 -20.69
C ILE A 412 5.62 5.50 -19.30
N SER A 413 6.28 4.52 -18.68
CA SER A 413 6.97 4.67 -17.39
C SER A 413 8.47 4.42 -17.57
N PRO A 414 9.35 5.12 -16.84
CA PRO A 414 10.81 4.93 -16.95
C PRO A 414 11.30 3.51 -16.68
N ASP A 415 10.57 2.76 -15.86
CA ASP A 415 10.88 1.38 -15.50
C ASP A 415 9.85 0.37 -16.06
N GLY A 416 8.89 0.83 -16.87
CA GLY A 416 7.84 0.02 -17.50
C GLY A 416 6.76 -0.49 -16.54
N TYR A 417 6.72 -0.01 -15.28
CA TYR A 417 5.72 -0.40 -14.28
C TYR A 417 4.88 0.79 -13.82
N HIS A 418 3.64 0.49 -13.41
CA HIS A 418 2.78 1.46 -12.76
C HIS A 418 1.72 0.83 -11.87
N GLY A 419 1.70 1.27 -10.61
CA GLY A 419 0.81 0.75 -9.59
C GLY A 419 1.24 -0.64 -9.12
N ARG A 420 0.50 -1.18 -8.15
CA ARG A 420 0.80 -2.47 -7.53
C ARG A 420 -0.44 -3.33 -7.45
N MET A 421 -0.26 -4.64 -7.35
CA MET A 421 -1.31 -5.61 -7.05
C MET A 421 -0.77 -6.67 -6.09
N GLY A 422 -1.68 -7.34 -5.38
CA GLY A 422 -1.31 -8.43 -4.49
C GLY A 422 -0.98 -9.71 -5.25
N ILE A 423 -0.05 -10.49 -4.72
CA ILE A 423 0.09 -11.93 -4.93
C ILE A 423 -0.23 -12.62 -3.60
N HIS A 424 -0.99 -13.69 -3.67
CA HIS A 424 -1.65 -14.25 -2.49
C HIS A 424 -1.49 -15.75 -2.41
N GLU A 425 -1.39 -16.24 -1.18
CA GLU A 425 -1.66 -17.64 -0.84
C GLU A 425 -2.79 -17.66 0.19
N VAL A 426 -3.80 -18.48 -0.03
CA VAL A 426 -4.99 -18.52 0.81
C VAL A 426 -5.17 -19.92 1.39
N LEU A 427 -4.81 -20.06 2.66
CA LEU A 427 -4.88 -21.30 3.41
C LEU A 427 -6.23 -21.38 4.14
N GLU A 428 -7.11 -22.27 3.69
CA GLU A 428 -8.39 -22.58 4.33
C GLU A 428 -8.20 -23.63 5.42
N MET A 429 -8.86 -23.48 6.56
CA MET A 429 -8.78 -24.41 7.67
C MET A 429 -9.65 -25.64 7.45
N SER A 430 -9.23 -26.52 6.54
CA SER A 430 -9.88 -27.80 6.26
C SER A 430 -9.81 -28.75 7.48
N PRO A 431 -10.66 -29.76 7.56
CA PRO A 431 -10.56 -30.80 8.61
C PRO A 431 -9.17 -31.44 8.66
N THR A 432 -8.58 -31.75 7.50
CA THR A 432 -7.23 -32.34 7.40
C THR A 432 -6.15 -31.41 7.96
N ILE A 433 -6.18 -30.13 7.60
CA ILE A 433 -5.23 -29.12 8.14
C ILE A 433 -5.38 -29.01 9.65
N LYS A 434 -6.63 -29.00 10.17
CA LYS A 434 -6.89 -28.95 11.62
C LYS A 434 -6.31 -30.18 12.33
N ASP A 435 -6.51 -31.37 11.80
CA ASP A 435 -5.96 -32.59 12.37
C ASP A 435 -4.41 -32.58 12.36
N MET A 436 -3.80 -32.07 11.30
CA MET A 436 -2.36 -31.93 11.20
C MET A 436 -1.80 -30.97 12.25
N VAL A 437 -2.46 -29.83 12.49
CA VAL A 437 -2.05 -28.87 13.53
C VAL A 437 -2.18 -29.49 14.91
N MET A 438 -3.27 -30.22 15.18
CA MET A 438 -3.43 -30.96 16.46
C MET A 438 -2.36 -32.01 16.67
N ASN A 439 -1.82 -32.59 15.61
CA ASN A 439 -0.72 -33.54 15.63
C ASN A 439 0.67 -32.86 15.55
N HIS A 440 0.74 -31.55 15.81
CA HIS A 440 1.98 -30.76 15.85
C HIS A 440 2.82 -30.85 14.57
N LYS A 441 2.16 -30.93 13.41
CA LYS A 441 2.85 -30.88 12.09
C LYS A 441 3.47 -29.53 11.83
N THR A 442 4.59 -29.53 11.12
CA THR A 442 5.34 -28.33 10.79
C THR A 442 4.60 -27.46 9.76
N SER A 443 4.94 -26.16 9.70
CA SER A 443 4.39 -25.24 8.70
C SER A 443 4.59 -25.74 7.27
N ASP A 444 5.73 -26.37 6.98
CA ASP A 444 6.04 -26.91 5.65
C ASP A 444 5.10 -28.09 5.30
N GLU A 445 4.84 -28.99 6.28
CA GLU A 445 3.89 -30.10 6.08
C GLU A 445 2.46 -29.57 5.84
N LEU A 446 2.06 -28.51 6.58
CA LEU A 446 0.77 -27.84 6.39
C LEU A 446 0.69 -27.18 5.00
N GLU A 447 1.74 -26.51 4.54
CA GLU A 447 1.79 -25.93 3.19
C GLU A 447 1.67 -26.99 2.11
N ILE A 448 2.42 -28.10 2.23
CA ILE A 448 2.33 -29.22 1.29
C ILE A 448 0.90 -29.76 1.21
N GLN A 449 0.22 -29.92 2.34
CA GLN A 449 -1.16 -30.36 2.37
C GLN A 449 -2.12 -29.33 1.76
N ALA A 450 -1.97 -28.05 2.12
CA ALA A 450 -2.79 -26.97 1.57
C ALA A 450 -2.64 -26.88 0.03
N ARG A 451 -1.43 -27.08 -0.49
CA ARG A 451 -1.18 -27.16 -1.95
C ARG A 451 -1.91 -28.33 -2.59
N LYS A 452 -1.95 -29.50 -1.95
CA LYS A 452 -2.76 -30.65 -2.41
C LYS A 452 -4.25 -30.36 -2.42
N GLU A 453 -4.72 -29.52 -1.49
CA GLU A 453 -6.11 -29.04 -1.40
C GLU A 453 -6.39 -27.84 -2.33
N GLY A 454 -5.47 -27.52 -3.24
CA GLY A 454 -5.64 -26.51 -4.28
C GLY A 454 -5.17 -25.10 -3.90
N MET A 455 -4.50 -24.89 -2.76
CA MET A 455 -3.88 -23.60 -2.46
C MET A 455 -2.75 -23.31 -3.46
N LEU A 456 -2.78 -22.16 -4.14
CA LEU A 456 -1.65 -21.62 -4.84
C LEU A 456 -0.69 -20.97 -3.83
N THR A 457 0.61 -21.15 -4.01
CA THR A 457 1.62 -20.35 -3.30
C THR A 457 1.67 -18.94 -3.87
N MET A 458 2.24 -17.97 -3.15
CA MET A 458 2.42 -16.62 -3.67
C MET A 458 3.23 -16.60 -4.98
N LEU A 459 4.20 -17.50 -5.13
CA LEU A 459 4.96 -17.64 -6.39
C LEU A 459 4.06 -18.15 -7.53
N GLU A 460 3.28 -19.19 -7.30
CA GLU A 460 2.36 -19.77 -8.29
C GLU A 460 1.29 -18.74 -8.73
N ASP A 461 0.73 -18.00 -7.77
CA ASP A 461 -0.20 -16.90 -8.03
C ASP A 461 0.46 -15.75 -8.80
N GLY A 462 1.73 -15.46 -8.48
CA GLY A 462 2.54 -14.48 -9.22
C GLY A 462 2.78 -14.90 -10.68
N ILE A 463 3.15 -16.15 -10.93
CA ILE A 463 3.33 -16.68 -12.29
C ILE A 463 2.01 -16.69 -13.07
N TYR A 464 0.90 -17.04 -12.44
CA TYR A 464 -0.44 -16.90 -13.03
C TYR A 464 -0.69 -15.45 -13.51
N LYS A 465 -0.40 -14.46 -12.67
CA LYS A 465 -0.58 -13.04 -12.98
C LYS A 465 0.38 -12.54 -14.05
N ALA A 466 1.61 -13.08 -14.08
CA ALA A 466 2.58 -12.79 -15.12
C ALA A 466 2.11 -13.35 -16.48
N ALA A 467 1.54 -14.54 -16.51
CA ALA A 467 0.94 -15.14 -17.72
C ALA A 467 -0.26 -14.31 -18.24
N LYS A 468 -1.00 -13.64 -17.34
CA LYS A 468 -2.04 -12.65 -17.73
C LYS A 468 -1.46 -11.31 -18.19
N GLY A 469 -0.16 -11.12 -18.13
CA GLY A 469 0.51 -9.86 -18.46
C GLY A 469 0.24 -8.73 -17.48
N LEU A 470 -0.14 -9.04 -16.25
CA LEU A 470 -0.40 -8.04 -15.19
C LEU A 470 0.89 -7.58 -14.50
N THR A 471 1.89 -8.48 -14.44
CA THR A 471 3.22 -8.23 -13.86
C THR A 471 4.26 -8.99 -14.70
N SER A 472 5.54 -8.88 -14.37
CA SER A 472 6.58 -9.70 -15.00
C SER A 472 7.05 -10.82 -14.08
N VAL A 473 7.68 -11.85 -14.66
CA VAL A 473 8.27 -12.98 -13.90
C VAL A 473 9.40 -12.46 -13.00
N GLU A 474 10.23 -11.56 -13.51
CA GLU A 474 11.34 -10.95 -12.76
C GLU A 474 10.85 -10.21 -11.51
N GLU A 475 9.76 -9.47 -11.62
CA GLU A 475 9.19 -8.75 -10.49
C GLU A 475 8.63 -9.72 -9.43
N VAL A 476 7.98 -10.80 -9.85
CA VAL A 476 7.50 -11.85 -8.94
C VAL A 476 8.66 -12.48 -8.19
N LEU A 477 9.71 -12.90 -8.91
CA LEU A 477 10.90 -13.51 -8.31
C LEU A 477 11.62 -12.54 -7.35
N ARG A 478 11.74 -11.27 -7.73
CA ARG A 478 12.32 -10.23 -6.85
C ARG A 478 11.60 -10.15 -5.53
N VAL A 479 10.27 -10.05 -5.57
CA VAL A 479 9.44 -9.87 -4.37
C VAL A 479 9.41 -11.13 -3.49
N ILE A 480 9.47 -12.32 -4.07
CA ILE A 480 9.49 -13.58 -3.30
C ILE A 480 10.85 -13.80 -2.63
N SER A 481 11.95 -13.31 -3.23
CA SER A 481 13.32 -13.45 -2.69
C SER A 481 13.64 -12.47 -1.56
N GLU A 482 12.84 -11.41 -1.39
CA GLU A 482 12.91 -10.45 -0.28
C GLU A 482 12.29 -11.05 1.01
#